data_72b98898985610f6eaed2c5a2de7a9fe
#
_entry.id   72b98898985610f6eaed2c5a2de7a9fe
#
_cell.length_a   1.000
_cell.length_b   1.000
_cell.length_c   1.000
_cell.angle_alpha   90.00
_cell.angle_beta   90.00
_cell.angle_gamma   90.00
#
_symmetry.space_group_name_H-M   'P 1'
#
loop_
_entity.id
_entity.type
_entity.pdbx_description
1 polymer ?
#
loop_
_entity_poly.entity_id
_entity_poly.type
_entity_poly.pdbx_seq_one_letter_code
_entity_poly.pdbx_strand_id
1 'polypeptide(L)'
;MDKRILVINPGSTSTKLALFQGEQKLFDAAVRHSKEDLSPFSWVMEQADFRQTAIEKELSAHNVDLTTLDAVCARGGQLPYCAAGTYLVDQDMVDFMYTVRDAAHASNLGCVLALRIARPLGIPAFICDPVTVDEMTDEARISGHPMLPRMMTGHA
;
A
#
# COMPACT_ATOMS: atom_id res chain seq x y z
N MET A 1 13.39 19.09 -12.44
CA MET A 1 12.57 18.14 -13.25
C MET A 1 11.52 17.54 -12.35
N ASP A 2 10.30 17.48 -12.83
CA ASP A 2 9.20 16.87 -12.08
C ASP A 2 9.40 15.37 -11.99
N LYS A 3 9.24 14.83 -10.80
CA LYS A 3 9.42 13.40 -10.54
C LYS A 3 8.26 12.59 -11.08
N ARG A 4 8.55 11.42 -11.64
CA ARG A 4 7.54 10.45 -12.08
C ARG A 4 7.34 9.38 -11.02
N ILE A 5 6.14 9.32 -10.50
CA ILE A 5 5.78 8.45 -9.37
C ILE A 5 4.63 7.54 -9.75
N LEU A 6 4.85 6.24 -9.67
CA LEU A 6 3.78 5.25 -9.75
C LEU A 6 3.12 5.10 -8.38
N VAL A 7 1.82 5.28 -8.33
CA VAL A 7 1.01 5.11 -7.10
C VAL A 7 0.20 3.83 -7.19
N ILE A 8 0.22 3.02 -6.12
CA ILE A 8 -0.47 1.74 -6.02
C ILE A 8 -1.35 1.75 -4.76
N ASN A 9 -2.64 1.48 -4.92
CA ASN A 9 -3.57 1.38 -3.79
C ASN A 9 -4.33 0.04 -3.84
N PRO A 10 -3.82 -1.00 -3.16
CA PRO A 10 -4.49 -2.29 -3.09
C PRO A 10 -5.71 -2.21 -2.19
N GLY A 11 -6.89 -2.50 -2.74
CA GLY A 11 -8.15 -2.66 -2.02
C GLY A 11 -8.62 -4.11 -2.01
N SER A 12 -9.70 -4.41 -1.33
CA SER A 12 -10.21 -5.77 -1.17
C SER A 12 -10.50 -6.46 -2.52
N THR A 13 -11.15 -5.75 -3.44
CA THR A 13 -11.60 -6.29 -4.74
C THR A 13 -11.00 -5.57 -5.94
N SER A 14 -10.03 -4.69 -5.73
CA SER A 14 -9.35 -3.99 -6.81
C SER A 14 -7.97 -3.50 -6.39
N THR A 15 -7.13 -3.23 -7.37
CA THR A 15 -5.89 -2.47 -7.19
C THR A 15 -5.98 -1.23 -8.06
N LYS A 16 -5.97 -0.06 -7.43
CA LYS A 16 -5.95 1.21 -8.15
C LYS A 16 -4.52 1.62 -8.43
N LEU A 17 -4.29 2.15 -9.64
CA LEU A 17 -3.00 2.62 -10.11
C LEU A 17 -3.14 4.06 -10.57
N ALA A 18 -2.10 4.86 -10.37
CA ALA A 18 -1.97 6.16 -10.99
C ALA A 18 -0.49 6.48 -11.27
N LEU A 19 -0.22 7.18 -12.34
CA LEU A 19 1.09 7.72 -12.67
C LEU A 19 1.03 9.24 -12.60
N PHE A 20 1.92 9.81 -11.82
CA PHE A 20 2.07 11.27 -11.71
C PHE A 20 3.41 11.72 -12.27
N GLN A 21 3.44 12.93 -12.82
CA GLN A 21 4.66 13.68 -13.09
C GLN A 21 4.52 15.05 -12.40
N GLY A 22 5.27 15.25 -11.32
CA GLY A 22 4.98 16.35 -10.41
C GLY A 22 3.55 16.25 -9.88
N GLU A 23 2.76 17.32 -10.05
CA GLU A 23 1.35 17.33 -9.64
C GLU A 23 0.39 16.85 -10.74
N GLN A 24 0.88 16.63 -11.94
CA GLN A 24 0.06 16.21 -13.07
C GLN A 24 -0.15 14.69 -13.04
N LYS A 25 -1.42 14.26 -12.97
CA LYS A 25 -1.79 12.86 -13.18
C LYS A 25 -1.78 12.55 -14.69
N LEU A 26 -0.88 11.66 -15.09
CA LEU A 26 -0.72 11.24 -16.49
C LEU A 26 -1.66 10.09 -16.86
N PHE A 27 -1.95 9.21 -15.88
CA PHE A 27 -2.74 8.02 -16.08
C PHE A 27 -3.35 7.56 -14.76
N ASP A 28 -4.52 6.95 -14.82
CA ASP A 28 -5.06 6.15 -13.73
C ASP A 28 -5.89 4.97 -14.24
N ALA A 29 -5.89 3.89 -13.47
CA ALA A 29 -6.65 2.68 -13.75
C ALA A 29 -7.09 1.99 -12.46
N ALA A 30 -8.09 1.14 -12.57
CA ALA A 30 -8.56 0.27 -11.50
C ALA A 30 -8.63 -1.18 -12.01
N VAL A 31 -7.64 -1.96 -11.64
CA VAL A 31 -7.62 -3.41 -11.92
C VAL A 31 -8.58 -4.08 -10.95
N ARG A 32 -9.69 -4.61 -11.47
CA ARG A 32 -10.70 -5.32 -10.68
C ARG A 32 -10.30 -6.78 -10.51
N HIS A 33 -10.56 -7.33 -9.33
CA HIS A 33 -10.34 -8.74 -9.01
C HIS A 33 -11.70 -9.34 -8.66
N SER A 34 -12.13 -10.35 -9.41
CA SER A 34 -13.39 -11.03 -9.15
C SER A 34 -13.33 -11.89 -7.89
N LYS A 35 -14.46 -12.34 -7.38
CA LYS A 35 -14.47 -13.28 -6.26
C LYS A 35 -13.82 -14.60 -6.63
N GLU A 36 -13.99 -15.02 -7.88
CA GLU A 36 -13.39 -16.22 -8.45
C GLU A 36 -11.88 -16.14 -8.48
N ASP A 37 -11.32 -14.98 -8.89
CA ASP A 37 -9.88 -14.72 -8.91
C ASP A 37 -9.28 -14.77 -7.50
N LEU A 38 -10.01 -14.31 -6.51
CA LEU A 38 -9.54 -14.21 -5.13
C LEU A 38 -9.81 -15.47 -4.30
N SER A 39 -10.73 -16.32 -4.72
CA SER A 39 -11.14 -17.52 -3.98
C SER A 39 -10.03 -18.53 -3.69
N PRO A 40 -8.97 -18.68 -4.53
CA PRO A 40 -7.88 -19.60 -4.24
C PRO A 40 -7.01 -19.19 -3.04
N PHE A 41 -7.06 -17.92 -2.63
CA PHE A 41 -6.21 -17.39 -1.58
C PHE A 41 -6.91 -17.43 -0.22
N SER A 42 -6.34 -18.14 0.74
CA SER A 42 -6.84 -18.19 2.11
C SER A 42 -6.44 -16.97 2.94
N TRP A 43 -5.40 -16.28 2.50
CA TRP A 43 -4.84 -15.10 3.16
C TRP A 43 -4.45 -14.03 2.13
N VAL A 44 -4.71 -12.77 2.46
CA VAL A 44 -4.53 -11.64 1.53
C VAL A 44 -3.09 -11.52 1.00
N MET A 45 -2.09 -11.83 1.81
CA MET A 45 -0.67 -11.72 1.40
C MET A 45 -0.27 -12.76 0.34
N GLU A 46 -1.01 -13.85 0.21
CA GLU A 46 -0.83 -14.84 -0.86
C GLU A 46 -1.19 -14.28 -2.25
N GLN A 47 -1.92 -13.17 -2.28
CA GLN A 47 -2.32 -12.50 -3.53
C GLN A 47 -1.18 -11.66 -4.15
N ALA A 48 0.01 -11.58 -3.54
CA ALA A 48 1.08 -10.69 -3.97
C ALA A 48 1.47 -10.93 -5.44
N ASP A 49 1.73 -12.18 -5.83
CA ASP A 49 2.15 -12.53 -7.18
C ASP A 49 1.04 -12.30 -8.21
N PHE A 50 -0.19 -12.71 -7.86
CA PHE A 50 -1.37 -12.48 -8.68
C PHE A 50 -1.59 -10.99 -8.96
N ARG A 51 -1.54 -10.16 -7.91
CA ARG A 51 -1.74 -8.71 -8.05
C ARG A 51 -0.59 -8.03 -8.78
N GLN A 52 0.65 -8.44 -8.54
CA GLN A 52 1.79 -7.91 -9.27
C GLN A 52 1.63 -8.16 -10.78
N THR A 53 1.33 -9.39 -11.19
CA THR A 53 1.09 -9.74 -12.60
C THR A 53 -0.03 -8.89 -13.21
N ALA A 54 -1.12 -8.69 -12.47
CA ALA A 54 -2.23 -7.87 -12.93
C ALA A 54 -1.86 -6.39 -13.10
N ILE A 55 -1.05 -5.84 -12.19
CA ILE A 55 -0.51 -4.48 -12.27
C ILE A 55 0.39 -4.33 -13.50
N GLU A 56 1.36 -5.24 -13.68
CA GLU A 56 2.31 -5.19 -14.79
C GLU A 56 1.59 -5.26 -16.14
N LYS A 57 0.58 -6.12 -16.24
CA LYS A 57 -0.28 -6.21 -17.44
C LYS A 57 -1.00 -4.89 -17.73
N GLU A 58 -1.57 -4.26 -16.71
CA GLU A 58 -2.30 -2.99 -16.85
C GLU A 58 -1.35 -1.85 -17.27
N LEU A 59 -0.18 -1.75 -16.62
CA LEU A 59 0.83 -0.76 -16.97
C LEU A 59 1.33 -0.94 -18.41
N SER A 60 1.56 -2.18 -18.84
CA SER A 60 1.94 -2.50 -20.22
C SER A 60 0.84 -2.12 -21.23
N ALA A 61 -0.43 -2.40 -20.91
CA ALA A 61 -1.56 -2.05 -21.79
C ALA A 61 -1.68 -0.53 -22.00
N HIS A 62 -1.21 0.27 -21.05
CA HIS A 62 -1.18 1.73 -21.13
C HIS A 62 0.18 2.30 -21.58
N ASN A 63 1.09 1.44 -22.06
CA ASN A 63 2.44 1.82 -22.51
C ASN A 63 3.23 2.62 -21.45
N VAL A 64 3.06 2.28 -20.17
CA VAL A 64 3.84 2.90 -19.08
C VAL A 64 5.25 2.32 -19.09
N ASP A 65 6.23 3.15 -19.40
CA ASP A 65 7.65 2.78 -19.33
C ASP A 65 8.14 2.90 -17.87
N LEU A 66 8.32 1.75 -17.22
CA LEU A 66 8.76 1.67 -15.83
C LEU A 66 10.18 2.22 -15.63
N THR A 67 11.04 2.22 -16.67
CA THR A 67 12.41 2.74 -16.56
C THR A 67 12.47 4.25 -16.38
N THR A 68 11.35 4.94 -16.61
CA THR A 68 11.22 6.39 -16.45
C THR A 68 10.75 6.81 -15.06
N LEU A 69 10.46 5.85 -14.18
CA LEU A 69 10.00 6.14 -12.82
C LEU A 69 11.15 6.61 -11.93
N ASP A 70 10.85 7.55 -11.06
CA ASP A 70 11.74 8.02 -9.98
C ASP A 70 11.43 7.34 -8.65
N ALA A 71 10.20 6.91 -8.43
CA ALA A 71 9.77 6.23 -7.22
C ALA A 71 8.47 5.44 -7.45
N VAL A 72 8.22 4.48 -6.55
CA VAL A 72 6.90 3.83 -6.40
C VAL A 72 6.37 4.16 -5.03
N CYS A 73 5.10 4.57 -4.95
CA CYS A 73 4.43 4.87 -3.69
C CYS A 73 3.15 4.03 -3.56
N ALA A 74 2.93 3.43 -2.41
CA ALA A 74 1.68 2.74 -2.14
C ALA A 74 0.99 3.30 -0.89
N ARG A 75 -0.32 3.03 -0.77
CA ARG A 75 -0.99 3.26 0.50
C ARG A 75 -0.46 2.26 1.52
N GLY A 76 -0.13 2.76 2.74
CA GLY A 76 0.43 1.93 3.80
C GLY A 76 -0.55 0.91 4.37
N GLY A 77 0.01 -0.17 4.91
CA GLY A 77 -0.69 -1.26 5.57
C GLY A 77 -0.76 -1.10 7.09
N GLN A 78 -0.94 -2.22 7.77
CA GLN A 78 -1.05 -2.31 9.24
C GLN A 78 0.33 -2.37 9.89
N LEU A 79 1.07 -1.26 9.85
CA LEU A 79 2.31 -1.08 10.61
C LEU A 79 2.03 -0.97 12.13
N PRO A 80 3.05 -1.06 12.98
CA PRO A 80 2.94 -0.54 14.35
C PRO A 80 2.45 0.91 14.34
N TYR A 81 1.79 1.35 15.40
CA TYR A 81 1.29 2.73 15.48
C TYR A 81 2.39 3.74 15.16
N CYS A 82 2.09 4.66 14.27
CA CYS A 82 3.03 5.66 13.78
C CYS A 82 2.31 6.98 13.48
N ALA A 83 3.06 8.05 13.31
CA ALA A 83 2.52 9.33 12.85
C ALA A 83 2.07 9.25 11.38
N ALA A 84 1.21 10.20 10.95
CA ALA A 84 0.95 10.40 9.53
C ALA A 84 2.25 10.76 8.80
N GLY A 85 2.39 10.30 7.57
CA GLY A 85 3.56 10.61 6.77
C GLY A 85 3.92 9.58 5.72
N THR A 86 5.07 9.81 5.11
CA THR A 86 5.62 8.95 4.06
C THR A 86 6.82 8.20 4.61
N TYR A 87 6.82 6.89 4.46
CA TYR A 87 7.82 5.97 4.99
C TYR A 87 8.52 5.25 3.84
N LEU A 88 9.85 5.18 3.91
CA LEU A 88 10.63 4.35 2.99
C LEU A 88 10.34 2.88 3.25
N VAL A 89 10.10 2.12 2.19
CA VAL A 89 9.87 0.68 2.28
C VAL A 89 11.20 -0.05 2.16
N ASP A 90 11.48 -0.87 3.14
CA ASP A 90 12.60 -1.81 3.16
C ASP A 90 12.11 -3.26 3.28
N GLN A 91 13.05 -4.21 3.37
CA GLN A 91 12.72 -5.62 3.52
C GLN A 91 12.10 -5.93 4.88
N ASP A 92 12.54 -5.25 5.94
CA ASP A 92 12.04 -5.47 7.30
C ASP A 92 10.55 -5.10 7.39
N MET A 93 10.14 -4.01 6.74
CA MET A 93 8.73 -3.63 6.63
C MET A 93 7.91 -4.69 5.88
N VAL A 94 8.43 -5.21 4.79
CA VAL A 94 7.76 -6.29 4.03
C VAL A 94 7.64 -7.55 4.88
N ASP A 95 8.70 -7.96 5.55
CA ASP A 95 8.72 -9.15 6.40
C ASP A 95 7.75 -9.00 7.56
N PHE A 96 7.69 -7.81 8.17
CA PHE A 96 6.70 -7.51 9.19
C PHE A 96 5.26 -7.71 8.68
N MET A 97 4.92 -7.26 7.47
CA MET A 97 3.57 -7.44 6.91
C MET A 97 3.19 -8.92 6.78
N TYR A 98 4.17 -9.80 6.53
CA TYR A 98 3.94 -11.25 6.50
C TYR A 98 3.73 -11.86 7.90
N THR A 99 3.98 -11.14 8.99
CA THR A 99 3.63 -11.58 10.35
C THR A 99 2.20 -11.23 10.75
N VAL A 100 1.60 -10.22 10.10
CA VAL A 100 0.23 -9.75 10.42
C VAL A 100 -0.78 -10.74 9.85
N ARG A 101 -1.30 -11.62 10.70
CA ARG A 101 -2.27 -12.67 10.30
C ARG A 101 -3.71 -12.27 10.60
N ASP A 102 -3.96 -11.77 11.79
CA ASP A 102 -5.30 -11.41 12.24
C ASP A 102 -5.73 -10.08 11.61
N ALA A 103 -6.93 -10.07 11.05
CA ALA A 103 -7.51 -8.90 10.39
C ALA A 103 -6.64 -8.30 9.26
N ALA A 104 -5.80 -9.13 8.59
CA ALA A 104 -4.97 -8.67 7.49
C ALA A 104 -5.79 -7.98 6.40
N HIS A 105 -5.42 -6.76 6.05
CA HIS A 105 -6.10 -5.94 5.06
C HIS A 105 -5.32 -5.90 3.75
N ALA A 106 -6.02 -5.70 2.63
CA ALA A 106 -5.39 -5.65 1.30
C ALA A 106 -4.31 -4.57 1.18
N SER A 107 -4.40 -3.48 1.96
CA SER A 107 -3.36 -2.45 2.02
C SER A 107 -2.00 -2.97 2.52
N ASN A 108 -1.95 -4.11 3.23
CA ASN A 108 -0.69 -4.72 3.64
C ASN A 108 0.17 -5.14 2.44
N LEU A 109 -0.47 -5.40 1.29
CA LEU A 109 0.24 -5.67 0.04
C LEU A 109 0.91 -4.42 -0.55
N GLY A 110 0.56 -3.22 -0.07
CA GLY A 110 1.09 -1.97 -0.62
C GLY A 110 2.62 -1.92 -0.62
N CYS A 111 3.24 -2.14 0.54
CA CYS A 111 4.71 -2.13 0.65
C CYS A 111 5.35 -3.26 -0.17
N VAL A 112 4.75 -4.46 -0.20
CA VAL A 112 5.25 -5.60 -0.96
C VAL A 112 5.28 -5.29 -2.46
N LEU A 113 4.17 -4.83 -3.01
CA LEU A 113 4.03 -4.51 -4.43
C LEU A 113 4.93 -3.33 -4.82
N ALA A 114 4.98 -2.28 -3.98
CA ALA A 114 5.83 -1.13 -4.24
C ALA A 114 7.32 -1.54 -4.28
N LEU A 115 7.79 -2.32 -3.30
CA LEU A 115 9.18 -2.74 -3.26
C LEU A 115 9.55 -3.68 -4.40
N ARG A 116 8.67 -4.61 -4.76
CA ARG A 116 8.90 -5.56 -5.87
C ARG A 116 9.03 -4.86 -7.22
N ILE A 117 8.27 -3.79 -7.45
CA ILE A 117 8.37 -3.01 -8.69
C ILE A 117 9.58 -2.08 -8.65
N ALA A 118 9.86 -1.43 -7.53
CA ALA A 118 10.93 -0.45 -7.41
C ALA A 118 12.35 -1.06 -7.39
N ARG A 119 12.51 -2.20 -6.70
CA ARG A 119 13.83 -2.83 -6.47
C ARG A 119 14.59 -3.17 -7.76
N PRO A 120 13.98 -3.81 -8.78
CA PRO A 120 14.66 -4.11 -10.03
C PRO A 120 15.09 -2.86 -10.81
N LEU A 121 14.41 -1.74 -10.58
CA LEU A 121 14.68 -0.44 -11.21
C LEU A 121 15.72 0.39 -10.46
N GLY A 122 16.12 -0.04 -9.27
CA GLY A 122 17.06 0.70 -8.42
C GLY A 122 16.51 2.02 -7.88
N ILE A 123 15.18 2.16 -7.79
CA ILE A 123 14.48 3.35 -7.30
C ILE A 123 13.84 3.11 -5.93
N PRO A 124 13.56 4.17 -5.14
CA PRO A 124 12.93 4.00 -3.85
C PRO A 124 11.46 3.60 -3.94
N ALA A 125 11.01 2.79 -2.97
CA ALA A 125 9.62 2.50 -2.70
C ALA A 125 9.17 3.20 -1.42
N PHE A 126 7.96 3.74 -1.42
CA PHE A 126 7.36 4.41 -0.27
C PHE A 126 5.97 3.90 0.02
N ILE A 127 5.54 4.07 1.26
CA ILE A 127 4.13 4.03 1.65
C ILE A 127 3.73 5.37 2.27
N CYS A 128 2.49 5.77 2.03
CA CYS A 128 1.89 6.95 2.65
C CYS A 128 0.77 6.53 3.57
N ASP A 129 0.69 7.18 4.70
CA ASP A 129 -0.40 7.11 5.68
C ASP A 129 -0.86 5.67 5.94
N PRO A 130 -0.08 4.88 6.70
CA PRO A 130 -0.50 3.56 7.13
C PRO A 130 -1.88 3.58 7.79
N VAL A 131 -2.65 2.52 7.67
CA VAL A 131 -3.99 2.43 8.29
C VAL A 131 -3.95 2.47 9.82
N THR A 132 -2.78 2.37 10.40
CA THR A 132 -2.49 2.43 11.82
C THR A 132 -1.90 3.77 12.26
N VAL A 133 -2.02 4.82 11.44
CA VAL A 133 -1.67 6.18 11.84
C VAL A 133 -2.46 6.54 13.11
N ASP A 134 -1.74 7.01 14.13
CA ASP A 134 -2.31 7.38 15.42
C ASP A 134 -2.01 8.86 15.72
N GLU A 135 -3.01 9.69 15.52
CA GLU A 135 -2.99 11.13 15.77
C GLU A 135 -3.91 11.54 16.93
N MET A 136 -4.31 10.55 17.77
CA MET A 136 -5.13 10.85 18.93
C MET A 136 -4.35 11.68 19.95
N THR A 137 -4.96 12.77 20.43
CA THR A 137 -4.45 13.51 21.59
C THR A 137 -4.62 12.70 22.87
N ASP A 138 -3.88 13.06 23.91
CA ASP A 138 -4.00 12.36 25.20
C ASP A 138 -5.42 12.44 25.79
N GLU A 139 -6.10 13.57 25.59
CA GLU A 139 -7.50 13.76 26.02
C GLU A 139 -8.45 12.81 25.26
N ALA A 140 -8.21 12.61 23.96
CA ALA A 140 -9.04 11.70 23.16
C ALA A 140 -8.86 10.23 23.56
N ARG A 141 -7.73 9.87 24.21
CA ARG A 141 -7.48 8.53 24.74
C ARG A 141 -8.25 8.20 26.01
N ILE A 142 -8.84 9.20 26.66
CA ILE A 142 -9.62 8.99 27.88
C ILE A 142 -10.94 8.29 27.52
N SER A 143 -11.08 7.02 27.95
CA SER A 143 -12.29 6.22 27.69
C SER A 143 -13.35 6.34 28.78
N GLY A 144 -13.02 6.96 29.91
CA GLY A 144 -13.84 6.91 31.12
C GLY A 144 -13.66 5.64 31.98
N HIS A 145 -12.82 4.72 31.55
CA HIS A 145 -12.48 3.50 32.30
C HIS A 145 -10.95 3.30 32.29
N PRO A 146 -10.30 3.24 33.47
CA PRO A 146 -8.84 3.26 33.57
C PRO A 146 -8.14 2.05 32.93
N MET A 147 -8.84 0.92 32.79
CA MET A 147 -8.30 -0.30 32.16
C MET A 147 -8.64 -0.44 30.66
N LEU A 148 -9.36 0.52 30.08
CA LEU A 148 -9.78 0.48 28.66
C LEU A 148 -9.32 1.76 27.95
N PRO A 149 -8.02 1.90 27.66
CA PRO A 149 -7.56 3.03 26.88
C PRO A 149 -8.18 2.98 25.48
N ARG A 150 -8.51 4.14 24.93
CA ARG A 150 -8.86 4.22 23.52
C ARG A 150 -7.60 4.03 22.68
N MET A 151 -7.74 3.23 21.65
CA MET A 151 -6.72 3.02 20.64
C MET A 151 -7.30 3.39 19.29
N MET A 152 -6.49 3.99 18.44
CA MET A 152 -6.88 4.19 17.05
C MET A 152 -6.97 2.82 16.39
N THR A 153 -8.13 2.46 15.83
CA THR A 153 -8.36 1.15 15.20
C THR A 153 -8.82 1.25 13.75
N GLY A 154 -8.68 2.40 13.14
CA GLY A 154 -9.19 2.60 11.79
C GLY A 154 -8.60 3.80 11.06
N HIS A 155 -9.04 3.95 9.84
CA HIS A 155 -8.64 5.07 8.99
C HIS A 155 -9.13 6.41 9.54
N ALA A 156 -8.30 7.42 9.40
CA ALA A 156 -8.79 8.78 9.31
C ALA A 156 -9.29 9.03 7.87
#